data_a8a054750f308f6f7373a8d27cea25bf
#
_entry.id   a8a054750f308f6f7373a8d27cea25bf
#
_cell.length_a   1.000
_cell.length_b   1.000
_cell.length_c   1.000
_cell.angle_alpha   90.00
_cell.angle_beta   90.00
_cell.angle_gamma   90.00
#
_symmetry.space_group_name_H-M   'P 1'
#
loop_
_entity.id
_entity.type
_entity.pdbx_description
1 polymer ?
#
loop_
_entity_poly.entity_id
_entity_poly.type
_entity_poly.pdbx_seq_one_letter_code
_entity_poly.pdbx_strand_id
1 'polypeptide(L)'
;MKRSLFKSFGIILGMIAFSACSIKQTPQSTLNDRLNFASVQTSLLLKKAMASQKIPRTVTEDGHMHWTREGFDWTEGFFPGTCWYLYEFTKDSKWKEAASHFQKKFEDHRLMPLYHDLGFVFHCSYGQGYRITGNNEYKKILIDAGNTLITRFNPKVGCIRSWDVDKGWQSKRGWEFPVIIDNMMNLEMLFELSKITGDKKYEDVAISHADVTLKNHFRPDISSYHVVDYDSITGEVRNKQTAQGYAHESEWARGQTWGLYGYTICYRYTKDIKYLKQAEKIADFIINHPSIPSDRIPYWDYDAPKIPNEPRDASAAAITASALIELDGYSDKDYLSEAKLILSNLSSAKYLAAEGENHNFILMHSVGSIPHNNEIDVPLNYADYYYVEALMRLYNLDNKEQNSLKN
;
A
#
# COMPACT_ATOMS: atom_id res chain seq x y z
N MET A 1 57.76 72.50 26.94
CA MET A 1 56.29 72.67 27.05
C MET A 1 55.63 72.12 25.81
N LYS A 2 55.09 70.91 25.85
CA LYS A 2 54.19 70.37 24.82
C LYS A 2 53.11 69.54 25.55
N ARG A 3 51.87 70.02 25.49
CA ARG A 3 50.67 69.33 26.03
C ARG A 3 50.26 68.23 25.08
N SER A 4 50.12 66.99 25.60
CA SER A 4 49.55 65.81 24.92
C SER A 4 48.04 65.74 25.17
N LEU A 5 47.24 65.75 24.10
CA LEU A 5 45.81 65.52 24.16
C LEU A 5 45.54 63.98 24.04
N PHE A 6 44.99 63.41 25.08
CA PHE A 6 44.38 62.05 25.01
C PHE A 6 42.96 62.13 24.41
N LYS A 7 42.77 61.57 23.30
CA LYS A 7 41.41 61.29 22.73
C LYS A 7 40.92 59.96 23.24
N SER A 8 39.85 59.95 24.03
CA SER A 8 39.12 58.79 24.45
C SER A 8 38.26 58.28 23.30
N PHE A 9 38.50 57.06 22.88
CA PHE A 9 37.61 56.31 21.95
C PHE A 9 36.60 55.56 22.81
N GLY A 10 35.33 55.97 22.74
CA GLY A 10 34.23 55.21 23.32
C GLY A 10 33.80 54.04 22.38
N ILE A 11 33.92 52.80 22.85
CA ILE A 11 33.41 51.61 22.15
C ILE A 11 31.94 51.50 22.51
N ILE A 12 31.08 51.76 21.52
CA ILE A 12 29.64 51.44 21.63
C ILE A 12 29.45 49.95 21.31
N LEU A 13 29.21 49.16 22.36
CA LEU A 13 28.82 47.74 22.20
C LEU A 13 27.35 47.70 21.81
N GLY A 14 27.07 47.48 20.51
CA GLY A 14 25.72 47.22 20.01
C GLY A 14 25.27 45.82 20.42
N MET A 15 24.33 45.71 21.34
CA MET A 15 23.61 44.45 21.61
C MET A 15 22.70 44.12 20.43
N ILE A 16 23.08 43.15 19.63
CA ILE A 16 22.19 42.54 18.66
C ILE A 16 21.28 41.57 19.42
N ALA A 17 20.04 41.97 19.66
CA ALA A 17 19.01 41.11 20.18
C ALA A 17 18.61 40.09 19.09
N PHE A 18 19.04 38.84 19.19
CA PHE A 18 18.49 37.73 18.41
C PHE A 18 17.07 37.49 18.92
N SER A 19 16.07 37.98 18.20
CA SER A 19 14.68 37.50 18.34
C SER A 19 14.63 36.06 17.91
N ALA A 20 14.68 35.15 18.85
CA ALA A 20 14.33 33.73 18.60
C ALA A 20 12.85 33.69 18.23
N CYS A 21 12.59 33.58 16.94
CA CYS A 21 11.25 33.27 16.44
C CYS A 21 10.92 31.85 16.92
N SER A 22 10.19 31.72 18.02
CA SER A 22 9.62 30.45 18.47
C SER A 22 8.62 30.01 17.42
N ILE A 23 9.04 29.08 16.55
CA ILE A 23 8.11 28.35 15.69
C ILE A 23 7.18 27.61 16.66
N LYS A 24 5.95 28.10 16.82
CA LYS A 24 4.89 27.35 17.48
C LYS A 24 4.69 26.07 16.67
N GLN A 25 5.22 24.96 17.19
CA GLN A 25 4.85 23.66 16.67
C GLN A 25 3.33 23.53 16.80
N THR A 26 2.64 23.43 15.67
CA THR A 26 1.24 23.03 15.65
C THR A 26 1.13 21.69 16.40
N PRO A 27 0.17 21.53 17.31
CA PRO A 27 -0.01 20.25 18.00
C PRO A 27 -0.09 19.12 16.96
N GLN A 28 0.71 18.08 17.12
CA GLN A 28 0.65 16.92 16.24
C GLN A 28 -0.76 16.33 16.34
N SER A 29 -1.43 16.15 15.19
CA SER A 29 -2.79 15.58 15.16
C SER A 29 -2.80 14.19 15.78
N THR A 30 -3.79 13.94 16.64
CA THR A 30 -3.96 12.62 17.27
C THR A 30 -4.38 11.57 16.23
N LEU A 31 -4.28 10.30 16.59
CA LEU A 31 -4.75 9.21 15.74
C LEU A 31 -6.26 9.36 15.41
N ASN A 32 -7.06 9.74 16.40
CA ASN A 32 -8.49 10.00 16.21
C ASN A 32 -8.74 11.20 15.27
N ASP A 33 -7.95 12.26 15.35
CA ASP A 33 -8.09 13.40 14.43
C ASP A 33 -7.83 12.98 12.99
N ARG A 34 -6.83 12.12 12.75
CA ARG A 34 -6.51 11.59 11.42
C ARG A 34 -7.62 10.71 10.87
N LEU A 35 -8.18 9.81 11.69
CA LEU A 35 -9.31 8.96 11.30
C LEU A 35 -10.59 9.78 11.06
N ASN A 36 -10.86 10.80 11.89
CA ASN A 36 -11.96 11.72 11.68
C ASN A 36 -11.80 12.50 10.38
N PHE A 37 -10.59 13.03 10.11
CA PHE A 37 -10.30 13.69 8.84
C PHE A 37 -10.53 12.76 7.65
N ALA A 38 -10.01 11.52 7.71
CA ALA A 38 -10.24 10.53 6.66
C ALA A 38 -11.75 10.29 6.43
N SER A 39 -12.54 10.22 7.51
CA SER A 39 -14.00 10.06 7.44
C SER A 39 -14.68 11.27 6.78
N VAL A 40 -14.28 12.50 7.12
CA VAL A 40 -14.83 13.72 6.51
C VAL A 40 -14.47 13.78 5.02
N GLN A 41 -13.20 13.62 4.69
CA GLN A 41 -12.68 13.68 3.32
C GLN A 41 -13.34 12.61 2.42
N THR A 42 -13.39 11.36 2.90
CA THR A 42 -14.06 10.27 2.17
C THR A 42 -15.58 10.48 2.07
N SER A 43 -16.24 11.18 3.03
CA SER A 43 -17.65 11.54 2.89
C SER A 43 -17.90 12.48 1.72
N LEU A 44 -16.97 13.41 1.45
CA LEU A 44 -17.05 14.30 0.30
C LEU A 44 -16.84 13.53 -1.01
N LEU A 45 -15.88 12.57 -1.02
CA LEU A 45 -15.64 11.68 -2.15
C LEU A 45 -16.86 10.78 -2.42
N LEU A 46 -17.47 10.24 -1.35
CA LEU A 46 -18.67 9.40 -1.43
C LEU A 46 -19.85 10.14 -2.09
N LYS A 47 -20.05 11.43 -1.79
CA LYS A 47 -21.08 12.23 -2.46
C LYS A 47 -20.89 12.26 -3.98
N LYS A 48 -19.64 12.45 -4.45
CA LYS A 48 -19.31 12.42 -5.89
C LYS A 48 -19.50 11.03 -6.49
N ALA A 49 -19.05 9.99 -5.79
CA ALA A 49 -19.20 8.60 -6.21
C ALA A 49 -20.67 8.19 -6.33
N MET A 50 -21.51 8.56 -5.36
CA MET A 50 -22.94 8.29 -5.41
C MET A 50 -23.66 9.07 -6.53
N ALA A 51 -23.28 10.32 -6.78
CA ALA A 51 -23.86 11.10 -7.87
C ALA A 51 -23.50 10.53 -9.25
N SER A 52 -22.26 10.05 -9.44
CA SER A 52 -21.79 9.46 -10.69
C SER A 52 -22.11 7.98 -10.85
N GLN A 53 -22.47 7.30 -9.76
CA GLN A 53 -22.64 5.84 -9.69
C GLN A 53 -21.38 5.06 -10.11
N LYS A 54 -20.18 5.65 -9.91
CA LYS A 54 -18.88 5.08 -10.29
C LYS A 54 -17.94 5.02 -9.09
N ILE A 55 -16.97 4.11 -9.14
CA ILE A 55 -15.95 3.95 -8.11
C ILE A 55 -14.78 4.90 -8.43
N PRO A 56 -14.38 5.78 -7.47
CA PRO A 56 -13.26 6.68 -7.70
C PRO A 56 -11.94 5.90 -7.75
N ARG A 57 -11.06 6.24 -8.69
CA ARG A 57 -9.74 5.64 -8.85
C ARG A 57 -8.62 6.64 -8.57
N THR A 58 -8.60 7.75 -9.31
CA THR A 58 -7.56 8.76 -9.28
C THR A 58 -8.03 10.06 -9.93
N VAL A 59 -7.07 10.92 -10.27
CA VAL A 59 -7.28 12.16 -11.04
C VAL A 59 -6.41 12.08 -12.30
N THR A 60 -6.95 12.52 -13.43
CA THR A 60 -6.21 12.61 -14.69
C THR A 60 -5.22 13.79 -14.67
N GLU A 61 -4.26 13.79 -15.60
CA GLU A 61 -3.25 14.84 -15.72
C GLU A 61 -3.86 16.25 -15.93
N ASP A 62 -5.01 16.33 -16.60
CA ASP A 62 -5.77 17.56 -16.80
C ASP A 62 -6.70 17.93 -15.63
N GLY A 63 -6.57 17.23 -14.50
CA GLY A 63 -7.25 17.55 -13.23
C GLY A 63 -8.70 17.09 -13.15
N HIS A 64 -9.12 16.11 -13.94
CA HIS A 64 -10.48 15.56 -13.85
C HIS A 64 -10.50 14.26 -13.03
N MET A 65 -11.63 14.00 -12.36
CA MET A 65 -11.86 12.74 -11.68
C MET A 65 -11.79 11.57 -12.65
N HIS A 66 -10.90 10.62 -12.38
CA HIS A 66 -10.83 9.37 -13.10
C HIS A 66 -11.48 8.25 -12.27
N TRP A 67 -12.44 7.57 -12.86
CA TRP A 67 -13.19 6.48 -12.27
C TRP A 67 -12.58 5.14 -12.69
N THR A 68 -12.86 4.08 -11.92
CA THR A 68 -12.53 2.73 -12.40
C THR A 68 -13.17 2.50 -13.76
N ARG A 69 -12.47 1.79 -14.63
CA ARG A 69 -12.94 1.50 -15.99
C ARG A 69 -14.15 0.55 -15.96
N GLU A 70 -14.91 0.56 -17.01
CA GLU A 70 -15.92 -0.48 -17.26
C GLU A 70 -15.21 -1.83 -17.49
N GLY A 71 -15.78 -2.91 -16.92
CA GLY A 71 -15.12 -4.19 -16.80
C GLY A 71 -14.17 -4.24 -15.61
N PHE A 72 -13.26 -5.22 -15.58
CA PHE A 72 -12.37 -5.42 -14.44
C PHE A 72 -11.35 -4.31 -14.28
N ASP A 73 -11.29 -3.74 -13.08
CA ASP A 73 -10.25 -2.80 -12.65
C ASP A 73 -9.65 -3.28 -11.32
N TRP A 74 -8.34 -3.51 -11.27
CA TRP A 74 -7.67 -4.05 -10.09
C TRP A 74 -7.79 -3.17 -8.85
N THR A 75 -8.18 -1.89 -9.04
CA THR A 75 -8.34 -0.92 -7.94
C THR A 75 -9.78 -0.81 -7.42
N GLU A 76 -10.74 -1.50 -8.01
CA GLU A 76 -12.17 -1.31 -7.70
C GLU A 76 -12.57 -1.74 -6.29
N GLY A 77 -11.78 -2.61 -5.65
CA GLY A 77 -11.99 -3.08 -4.28
C GLY A 77 -11.61 -2.09 -3.18
N PHE A 78 -10.71 -1.13 -3.45
CA PHE A 78 -10.12 -0.30 -2.40
C PHE A 78 -11.07 0.77 -1.83
N PHE A 79 -11.85 1.44 -2.68
CA PHE A 79 -12.81 2.43 -2.19
C PHE A 79 -13.90 1.82 -1.28
N PRO A 80 -14.59 0.72 -1.65
CA PRO A 80 -15.49 0.05 -0.71
C PRO A 80 -14.75 -0.52 0.51
N GLY A 81 -13.50 -0.93 0.37
CA GLY A 81 -12.65 -1.34 1.49
C GLY A 81 -12.39 -0.21 2.50
N THR A 82 -12.07 0.98 2.01
CA THR A 82 -11.97 2.19 2.85
C THR A 82 -13.28 2.47 3.59
N CYS A 83 -14.42 2.32 2.90
CA CYS A 83 -15.73 2.47 3.54
C CYS A 83 -15.95 1.43 4.66
N TRP A 84 -15.50 0.19 4.51
CA TRP A 84 -15.58 -0.81 5.57
C TRP A 84 -14.76 -0.43 6.79
N TYR A 85 -13.54 0.08 6.65
CA TYR A 85 -12.71 0.57 7.77
C TYR A 85 -13.36 1.76 8.46
N LEU A 86 -13.93 2.71 7.70
CA LEU A 86 -14.65 3.84 8.27
C LEU A 86 -15.93 3.42 8.99
N TYR A 87 -16.62 2.36 8.55
CA TYR A 87 -17.70 1.74 9.30
C TYR A 87 -17.20 1.13 10.62
N GLU A 88 -16.08 0.43 10.58
CA GLU A 88 -15.46 -0.16 11.78
C GLU A 88 -15.08 0.92 12.81
N PHE A 89 -14.58 2.06 12.37
CA PHE A 89 -14.22 3.18 13.23
C PHE A 89 -15.44 3.95 13.76
N THR A 90 -16.32 4.41 12.88
CA THR A 90 -17.39 5.35 13.23
C THR A 90 -18.67 4.69 13.69
N LYS A 91 -18.93 3.44 13.31
CA LYS A 91 -20.21 2.71 13.44
C LYS A 91 -21.39 3.37 12.70
N ASP A 92 -21.13 4.36 11.85
CA ASP A 92 -22.17 5.02 11.04
C ASP A 92 -22.56 4.11 9.86
N SER A 93 -23.86 3.74 9.79
CA SER A 93 -24.39 2.80 8.78
C SER A 93 -24.17 3.25 7.35
N LYS A 94 -24.03 4.56 7.09
CA LYS A 94 -23.77 5.09 5.75
C LYS A 94 -22.54 4.45 5.09
N TRP A 95 -21.50 4.12 5.87
CA TRP A 95 -20.28 3.49 5.38
C TRP A 95 -20.48 2.03 4.97
N LYS A 96 -21.24 1.29 5.78
CA LYS A 96 -21.65 -0.08 5.43
C LYS A 96 -22.52 -0.11 4.16
N GLU A 97 -23.45 0.83 4.05
CA GLU A 97 -24.32 0.97 2.88
C GLU A 97 -23.51 1.33 1.63
N ALA A 98 -22.59 2.31 1.75
CA ALA A 98 -21.68 2.69 0.67
C ALA A 98 -20.78 1.52 0.22
N ALA A 99 -20.14 0.83 1.15
CA ALA A 99 -19.29 -0.32 0.85
C ALA A 99 -20.09 -1.41 0.11
N SER A 100 -21.26 -1.79 0.62
CA SER A 100 -22.13 -2.79 0.01
C SER A 100 -22.62 -2.37 -1.37
N HIS A 101 -22.97 -1.08 -1.56
CA HIS A 101 -23.41 -0.55 -2.84
C HIS A 101 -22.31 -0.63 -3.90
N PHE A 102 -21.09 -0.19 -3.59
CA PHE A 102 -20.01 -0.14 -4.58
C PHE A 102 -19.42 -1.51 -4.86
N GLN A 103 -19.21 -2.37 -3.84
CA GLN A 103 -18.70 -3.72 -4.09
C GLN A 103 -19.66 -4.58 -4.94
N LYS A 104 -20.97 -4.34 -4.88
CA LYS A 104 -21.96 -5.03 -5.71
C LYS A 104 -21.76 -4.77 -7.21
N LYS A 105 -21.17 -3.62 -7.60
CA LYS A 105 -20.97 -3.25 -9.01
C LYS A 105 -19.98 -4.16 -9.75
N PHE A 106 -19.05 -4.78 -9.04
CA PHE A 106 -18.05 -5.69 -9.61
C PHE A 106 -18.18 -7.13 -9.11
N GLU A 107 -19.30 -7.47 -8.47
CA GLU A 107 -19.48 -8.81 -7.90
C GLU A 107 -19.24 -9.93 -8.90
N ASP A 108 -19.67 -9.76 -10.17
CA ASP A 108 -19.51 -10.77 -11.22
C ASP A 108 -18.05 -10.95 -11.70
N HIS A 109 -17.16 -9.97 -11.39
CA HIS A 109 -15.74 -10.08 -11.69
C HIS A 109 -15.05 -11.21 -10.94
N ARG A 110 -15.65 -11.74 -9.83
CA ARG A 110 -15.18 -12.92 -9.12
C ARG A 110 -15.04 -14.18 -10.01
N LEU A 111 -15.74 -14.20 -11.14
CA LEU A 111 -15.73 -15.33 -12.09
C LEU A 111 -14.81 -15.07 -13.30
N MET A 112 -14.03 -13.99 -13.33
CA MET A 112 -13.16 -13.62 -14.45
C MET A 112 -11.74 -14.20 -14.28
N PRO A 113 -11.37 -15.29 -14.97
CA PRO A 113 -10.07 -15.95 -14.79
C PRO A 113 -8.91 -15.23 -15.52
N LEU A 114 -9.16 -14.08 -16.12
CA LEU A 114 -8.18 -13.34 -16.94
C LEU A 114 -7.24 -12.46 -16.12
N TYR A 115 -7.53 -12.26 -14.82
CA TYR A 115 -6.82 -11.33 -13.96
C TYR A 115 -6.35 -12.02 -12.69
N HIS A 116 -5.14 -11.70 -12.23
CA HIS A 116 -4.63 -12.23 -10.96
C HIS A 116 -5.06 -11.39 -9.76
N ASP A 117 -5.53 -10.16 -9.98
CA ASP A 117 -5.81 -9.18 -8.92
C ASP A 117 -7.08 -9.47 -8.11
N LEU A 118 -7.67 -10.66 -8.26
CA LEU A 118 -8.90 -11.06 -7.55
C LEU A 118 -8.73 -10.99 -6.02
N GLY A 119 -7.52 -11.27 -5.50
CA GLY A 119 -7.23 -11.11 -4.08
C GLY A 119 -7.30 -9.66 -3.64
N PHE A 120 -6.67 -8.74 -4.38
CA PHE A 120 -6.76 -7.30 -4.11
C PHE A 120 -8.21 -6.82 -4.10
N VAL A 121 -8.96 -7.17 -5.16
CA VAL A 121 -10.32 -6.67 -5.34
C VAL A 121 -11.25 -7.23 -4.26
N PHE A 122 -11.28 -8.55 -4.11
CA PHE A 122 -12.29 -9.20 -3.27
C PHE A 122 -11.91 -9.25 -1.80
N HIS A 123 -10.61 -9.38 -1.46
CA HIS A 123 -10.22 -9.37 -0.05
C HIS A 123 -10.37 -7.96 0.57
N CYS A 124 -9.92 -6.92 -0.14
CA CYS A 124 -10.04 -5.54 0.35
C CYS A 124 -11.49 -5.07 0.50
N SER A 125 -12.44 -5.63 -0.24
CA SER A 125 -13.87 -5.28 -0.21
C SER A 125 -14.72 -6.30 0.55
N TYR A 126 -15.09 -7.38 -0.12
CA TYR A 126 -15.93 -8.45 0.45
C TYR A 126 -15.26 -9.14 1.64
N GLY A 127 -13.92 -9.26 1.65
CA GLY A 127 -13.17 -9.81 2.77
C GLY A 127 -13.34 -8.97 4.04
N GLN A 128 -13.18 -7.65 3.92
CA GLN A 128 -13.42 -6.74 5.05
C GLN A 128 -14.90 -6.76 5.47
N GLY A 129 -15.80 -6.79 4.50
CA GLY A 129 -17.23 -6.93 4.77
C GLY A 129 -17.58 -8.20 5.53
N TYR A 130 -17.00 -9.35 5.14
CA TYR A 130 -17.18 -10.63 5.84
C TYR A 130 -16.60 -10.59 7.26
N ARG A 131 -15.36 -10.10 7.40
CA ARG A 131 -14.69 -9.95 8.69
C ARG A 131 -15.52 -9.16 9.71
N ILE A 132 -16.13 -8.06 9.26
CA ILE A 132 -16.87 -7.13 10.12
C ILE A 132 -18.29 -7.61 10.40
N THR A 133 -18.95 -8.26 9.44
CA THR A 133 -20.40 -8.55 9.51
C THR A 133 -20.74 -10.03 9.68
N GLY A 134 -19.83 -10.94 9.33
CA GLY A 134 -20.11 -12.37 9.27
C GLY A 134 -21.08 -12.76 8.16
N ASN A 135 -21.31 -11.91 7.15
CA ASN A 135 -22.29 -12.17 6.10
C ASN A 135 -21.90 -13.37 5.23
N ASN A 136 -22.69 -14.43 5.26
CA ASN A 136 -22.43 -15.66 4.50
C ASN A 136 -22.47 -15.48 2.97
N GLU A 137 -23.18 -14.49 2.45
CA GLU A 137 -23.16 -14.22 1.01
C GLU A 137 -21.79 -13.68 0.58
N TYR A 138 -21.16 -12.84 1.41
CA TYR A 138 -19.79 -12.37 1.18
C TYR A 138 -18.78 -13.52 1.21
N LYS A 139 -18.97 -14.48 2.13
CA LYS A 139 -18.16 -15.70 2.17
C LYS A 139 -18.26 -16.50 0.86
N LYS A 140 -19.46 -16.66 0.29
CA LYS A 140 -19.66 -17.37 -1.00
C LYS A 140 -18.92 -16.64 -2.14
N ILE A 141 -19.04 -15.32 -2.20
CA ILE A 141 -18.35 -14.47 -3.20
C ILE A 141 -16.83 -14.64 -3.11
N LEU A 142 -16.28 -14.64 -1.90
CA LEU A 142 -14.84 -14.87 -1.67
C LEU A 142 -14.41 -16.26 -2.12
N ILE A 143 -15.22 -17.30 -1.86
CA ILE A 143 -14.96 -18.67 -2.32
C ILE A 143 -14.93 -18.74 -3.85
N ASP A 144 -15.88 -18.10 -4.52
CA ASP A 144 -15.92 -18.02 -5.99
C ASP A 144 -14.66 -17.33 -6.53
N ALA A 145 -14.30 -16.16 -5.98
CA ALA A 145 -13.11 -15.41 -6.36
C ALA A 145 -11.82 -16.23 -6.14
N GLY A 146 -11.71 -16.93 -5.01
CA GLY A 146 -10.57 -17.79 -4.72
C GLY A 146 -10.48 -19.00 -5.66
N ASN A 147 -11.61 -19.65 -5.95
CA ASN A 147 -11.66 -20.74 -6.93
C ASN A 147 -11.23 -20.24 -8.32
N THR A 148 -11.67 -19.06 -8.72
CA THR A 148 -11.26 -18.45 -9.99
C THR A 148 -9.76 -18.12 -10.00
N LEU A 149 -9.24 -17.52 -8.92
CA LEU A 149 -7.83 -17.17 -8.82
C LEU A 149 -6.91 -18.39 -8.94
N ILE A 150 -7.22 -19.50 -8.25
CA ILE A 150 -6.37 -20.70 -8.28
C ILE A 150 -6.38 -21.41 -9.63
N THR A 151 -7.32 -21.12 -10.55
CA THR A 151 -7.25 -21.64 -11.93
C THR A 151 -6.03 -21.10 -12.69
N ARG A 152 -5.43 -19.99 -12.24
CA ARG A 152 -4.21 -19.42 -12.81
C ARG A 152 -2.92 -20.04 -12.24
N PHE A 153 -3.03 -20.93 -11.26
CA PHE A 153 -1.89 -21.62 -10.67
C PHE A 153 -1.35 -22.72 -11.60
N ASN A 154 -0.05 -22.72 -11.80
CA ASN A 154 0.63 -23.79 -12.52
C ASN A 154 1.51 -24.59 -11.55
N PRO A 155 1.26 -25.87 -11.31
CA PRO A 155 2.01 -26.67 -10.35
C PRO A 155 3.47 -26.94 -10.77
N LYS A 156 3.82 -26.81 -12.06
CA LYS A 156 5.21 -26.91 -12.52
C LYS A 156 6.04 -25.69 -12.18
N VAL A 157 5.43 -24.51 -12.37
CA VAL A 157 6.03 -23.23 -11.95
C VAL A 157 5.93 -23.05 -10.44
N GLY A 158 4.86 -23.54 -9.82
CA GLY A 158 4.54 -23.33 -8.41
C GLY A 158 3.97 -21.95 -8.09
N CYS A 159 3.50 -21.21 -9.11
CA CYS A 159 2.97 -19.85 -8.95
C CYS A 159 1.63 -19.64 -9.67
N ILE A 160 0.94 -18.59 -9.26
CA ILE A 160 -0.22 -18.02 -9.94
C ILE A 160 0.30 -17.07 -11.02
N ARG A 161 -0.12 -17.27 -12.29
CA ARG A 161 0.25 -16.38 -13.40
C ARG A 161 -0.40 -15.01 -13.24
N SER A 162 0.39 -13.96 -13.40
CA SER A 162 -0.11 -12.60 -13.23
C SER A 162 -0.89 -12.09 -14.43
N TRP A 163 -0.34 -12.18 -15.63
CA TRP A 163 -0.96 -11.63 -16.83
C TRP A 163 -1.04 -12.67 -17.94
N ASP A 164 -2.06 -12.53 -18.79
CA ASP A 164 -2.13 -13.23 -20.06
C ASP A 164 -1.19 -12.51 -21.05
N VAL A 165 -0.57 -13.31 -21.94
CA VAL A 165 0.53 -12.83 -22.81
C VAL A 165 0.20 -12.84 -24.30
N ASP A 166 -1.02 -13.22 -24.64
CA ASP A 166 -1.51 -13.38 -26.01
C ASP A 166 -2.03 -12.07 -26.61
N LYS A 167 -2.24 -11.03 -25.79
CA LYS A 167 -2.82 -9.74 -26.20
C LYS A 167 -2.28 -8.58 -25.39
N GLY A 168 -2.62 -7.36 -25.84
CA GLY A 168 -2.24 -6.12 -25.16
C GLY A 168 -0.75 -5.84 -25.23
N TRP A 169 -0.24 -5.02 -24.31
CA TRP A 169 1.17 -4.67 -24.23
C TRP A 169 2.04 -5.85 -23.74
N GLN A 170 1.45 -6.79 -23.02
CA GLN A 170 2.11 -7.98 -22.50
C GLN A 170 2.61 -8.89 -23.64
N SER A 171 1.85 -9.00 -24.75
CA SER A 171 2.24 -9.82 -25.91
C SER A 171 3.53 -9.36 -26.60
N LYS A 172 3.94 -8.11 -26.35
CA LYS A 172 5.18 -7.52 -26.91
C LYS A 172 6.41 -7.77 -26.02
N ARG A 173 6.25 -8.39 -24.85
CA ARG A 173 7.32 -8.55 -23.86
C ARG A 173 8.08 -9.86 -24.01
N GLY A 174 7.59 -10.79 -24.82
CA GLY A 174 8.19 -12.12 -25.00
C GLY A 174 8.05 -13.03 -23.79
N TRP A 175 7.15 -12.73 -22.87
CA TRP A 175 6.83 -13.56 -21.70
C TRP A 175 6.01 -14.77 -22.08
N GLU A 176 6.11 -15.81 -21.23
CA GLU A 176 5.29 -17.03 -21.33
C GLU A 176 4.42 -17.19 -20.07
N PHE A 177 5.02 -17.16 -18.90
CA PHE A 177 4.34 -17.27 -17.62
C PHE A 177 4.86 -16.19 -16.65
N PRO A 178 4.47 -14.92 -16.83
CA PRO A 178 4.93 -13.84 -15.99
C PRO A 178 4.27 -13.89 -14.61
N VAL A 179 5.09 -13.75 -13.58
CA VAL A 179 4.69 -13.58 -12.18
C VAL A 179 5.26 -12.28 -11.68
N ILE A 180 4.41 -11.40 -11.15
CA ILE A 180 4.85 -10.12 -10.56
C ILE A 180 4.81 -10.20 -9.03
N ILE A 181 5.64 -9.39 -8.39
CA ILE A 181 5.74 -9.36 -6.92
C ILE A 181 4.41 -8.97 -6.26
N ASP A 182 3.59 -8.16 -6.92
CA ASP A 182 2.23 -7.75 -6.49
C ASP A 182 1.33 -8.94 -6.18
N ASN A 183 1.57 -10.08 -6.82
CA ASN A 183 0.79 -11.30 -6.63
C ASN A 183 0.84 -11.83 -5.19
N MET A 184 1.86 -11.42 -4.40
CA MET A 184 1.94 -11.71 -2.98
C MET A 184 0.72 -11.18 -2.20
N MET A 185 0.07 -10.13 -2.69
CA MET A 185 -1.11 -9.54 -2.05
C MET A 185 -2.38 -10.38 -2.24
N ASN A 186 -2.42 -11.27 -3.22
CA ASN A 186 -3.54 -12.19 -3.42
C ASN A 186 -3.57 -13.33 -2.40
N LEU A 187 -2.44 -13.60 -1.74
CA LEU A 187 -2.27 -14.74 -0.85
C LEU A 187 -3.10 -14.60 0.43
N GLU A 188 -3.36 -13.38 0.90
CA GLU A 188 -4.18 -13.16 2.10
C GLU A 188 -5.60 -13.73 1.92
N MET A 189 -6.22 -13.49 0.77
CA MET A 189 -7.52 -14.10 0.45
C MET A 189 -7.47 -15.63 0.48
N LEU A 190 -6.41 -16.22 -0.08
CA LEU A 190 -6.27 -17.67 -0.13
C LEU A 190 -6.08 -18.27 1.27
N PHE A 191 -5.22 -17.70 2.10
CA PHE A 191 -5.05 -18.12 3.49
C PHE A 191 -6.36 -18.00 4.29
N GLU A 192 -7.06 -16.87 4.16
CA GLU A 192 -8.34 -16.69 4.86
C GLU A 192 -9.39 -17.70 4.36
N LEU A 193 -9.43 -18.00 3.06
CA LEU A 193 -10.31 -19.03 2.52
C LEU A 193 -10.00 -20.42 3.08
N SER A 194 -8.72 -20.79 3.19
CA SER A 194 -8.35 -22.07 3.83
C SER A 194 -8.90 -22.14 5.25
N LYS A 195 -8.73 -21.06 6.02
CA LYS A 195 -9.18 -20.98 7.41
C LYS A 195 -10.70 -21.05 7.55
N ILE A 196 -11.47 -20.33 6.73
CA ILE A 196 -12.94 -20.25 6.88
C ILE A 196 -13.68 -21.42 6.23
N THR A 197 -13.03 -22.14 5.30
CA THR A 197 -13.61 -23.32 4.63
C THR A 197 -13.09 -24.65 5.17
N GLY A 198 -11.88 -24.67 5.71
CA GLY A 198 -11.14 -25.88 6.07
C GLY A 198 -10.48 -26.57 4.86
N ASP A 199 -10.59 -26.01 3.65
CA ASP A 199 -10.01 -26.59 2.42
C ASP A 199 -8.58 -26.09 2.22
N LYS A 200 -7.62 -27.00 2.39
CA LYS A 200 -6.18 -26.69 2.32
C LYS A 200 -5.69 -26.32 0.94
N LYS A 201 -6.46 -26.62 -0.13
CA LYS A 201 -6.03 -26.29 -1.50
C LYS A 201 -5.63 -24.81 -1.67
N TYR A 202 -6.30 -23.90 -0.95
CA TYR A 202 -6.01 -22.47 -1.00
C TYR A 202 -4.67 -22.14 -0.32
N GLU A 203 -4.45 -22.68 0.87
CA GLU A 203 -3.19 -22.52 1.62
C GLU A 203 -2.02 -23.16 0.87
N ASP A 204 -2.20 -24.35 0.29
CA ASP A 204 -1.18 -25.06 -0.47
C ASP A 204 -0.71 -24.22 -1.68
N VAL A 205 -1.63 -23.61 -2.42
CA VAL A 205 -1.33 -22.69 -3.52
C VAL A 205 -0.60 -21.44 -3.03
N ALA A 206 -1.08 -20.86 -1.93
CA ALA A 206 -0.47 -19.65 -1.36
C ALA A 206 0.98 -19.90 -0.88
N ILE A 207 1.23 -21.00 -0.17
CA ILE A 207 2.57 -21.40 0.30
C ILE A 207 3.49 -21.68 -0.88
N SER A 208 3.03 -22.45 -1.89
CA SER A 208 3.82 -22.74 -3.09
C SER A 208 4.23 -21.44 -3.80
N HIS A 209 3.28 -20.52 -3.99
CA HIS A 209 3.54 -19.23 -4.62
C HIS A 209 4.57 -18.40 -3.81
N ALA A 210 4.39 -18.31 -2.50
CA ALA A 210 5.30 -17.57 -1.62
C ALA A 210 6.72 -18.14 -1.64
N ASP A 211 6.88 -19.47 -1.64
CA ASP A 211 8.19 -20.15 -1.66
C ASP A 211 8.94 -19.92 -2.97
N VAL A 212 8.25 -19.99 -4.10
CA VAL A 212 8.85 -19.74 -5.41
C VAL A 212 9.21 -18.26 -5.57
N THR A 213 8.36 -17.36 -5.08
CA THR A 213 8.64 -15.93 -5.05
C THR A 213 9.85 -15.62 -4.16
N LEU A 214 9.95 -16.24 -2.98
CA LEU A 214 11.10 -16.11 -2.09
C LEU A 214 12.42 -16.49 -2.78
N LYS A 215 12.39 -17.57 -3.55
CA LYS A 215 13.55 -18.09 -4.26
C LYS A 215 13.99 -17.21 -5.43
N ASN A 216 13.05 -16.64 -6.18
CA ASN A 216 13.33 -16.12 -7.51
C ASN A 216 13.19 -14.61 -7.66
N HIS A 217 12.36 -13.93 -6.83
CA HIS A 217 12.07 -12.49 -6.99
C HIS A 217 13.07 -11.57 -6.28
N PHE A 218 13.91 -12.09 -5.39
CA PHE A 218 14.83 -11.26 -4.62
C PHE A 218 16.27 -11.42 -5.07
N ARG A 219 16.98 -10.29 -5.14
CA ARG A 219 18.43 -10.23 -5.35
C ARG A 219 19.17 -10.49 -4.03
N PRO A 220 20.50 -10.71 -4.07
CA PRO A 220 21.28 -10.90 -2.84
C PRO A 220 21.21 -9.74 -1.84
N ASP A 221 20.98 -8.52 -2.31
CA ASP A 221 20.78 -7.30 -1.51
C ASP A 221 19.35 -7.12 -0.98
N ILE A 222 18.45 -8.07 -1.26
CA ILE A 222 17.03 -8.10 -0.85
C ILE A 222 16.12 -7.20 -1.71
N SER A 223 16.64 -6.47 -2.68
CA SER A 223 15.81 -5.79 -3.65
C SER A 223 15.00 -6.78 -4.50
N SER A 224 13.78 -6.40 -4.90
CA SER A 224 12.90 -7.29 -5.65
C SER A 224 12.88 -6.98 -7.14
N TYR A 225 12.87 -8.03 -7.97
CA TYR A 225 12.42 -7.91 -9.36
C TYR A 225 10.92 -7.71 -9.40
N HIS A 226 10.44 -6.83 -10.28
CA HIS A 226 9.00 -6.68 -10.48
C HIS A 226 8.41 -7.94 -11.14
N VAL A 227 9.01 -8.43 -12.23
CA VAL A 227 8.52 -9.55 -13.05
C VAL A 227 9.56 -10.65 -13.11
N VAL A 228 9.17 -11.88 -12.81
CA VAL A 228 9.91 -13.11 -13.13
C VAL A 228 9.06 -13.91 -14.12
N ASP A 229 9.62 -14.19 -15.30
CA ASP A 229 8.97 -15.00 -16.33
C ASP A 229 9.49 -16.42 -16.28
N TYR A 230 8.59 -17.38 -16.38
CA TYR A 230 8.90 -18.80 -16.28
C TYR A 230 8.51 -19.56 -17.55
N ASP A 231 9.21 -20.65 -17.79
CA ASP A 231 8.76 -21.71 -18.71
C ASP A 231 7.61 -22.48 -18.04
N SER A 232 6.45 -22.51 -18.68
CA SER A 232 5.23 -23.09 -18.11
C SER A 232 5.25 -24.64 -18.06
N ILE A 233 6.19 -25.27 -18.76
CA ILE A 233 6.35 -26.73 -18.84
C ILE A 233 7.37 -27.23 -17.83
N THR A 234 8.53 -26.53 -17.73
CA THR A 234 9.63 -26.96 -16.87
C THR A 234 9.61 -26.28 -15.49
N GLY A 235 9.00 -25.10 -15.38
CA GLY A 235 9.02 -24.25 -14.18
C GLY A 235 10.33 -23.46 -14.02
N GLU A 236 11.24 -23.50 -14.99
CA GLU A 236 12.49 -22.76 -14.93
C GLU A 236 12.30 -21.26 -15.21
N VAL A 237 13.14 -20.44 -14.58
CA VAL A 237 13.17 -18.99 -14.82
C VAL A 237 13.74 -18.72 -16.20
N ARG A 238 12.99 -18.04 -17.06
CA ARG A 238 13.41 -17.61 -18.41
C ARG A 238 14.10 -16.24 -18.37
N ASN A 239 13.50 -15.29 -17.67
CA ASN A 239 14.08 -13.96 -17.52
C ASN A 239 13.48 -13.23 -16.31
N LYS A 240 14.12 -12.11 -15.92
CA LYS A 240 13.68 -11.21 -14.85
C LYS A 240 13.65 -9.80 -15.41
N GLN A 241 12.55 -9.09 -15.18
CA GLN A 241 12.28 -7.80 -15.82
C GLN A 241 11.49 -6.86 -14.91
N THR A 242 11.22 -5.67 -15.42
CA THR A 242 10.24 -4.76 -14.85
C THR A 242 9.18 -4.37 -15.89
N ALA A 243 8.01 -3.97 -15.41
CA ALA A 243 6.97 -3.29 -16.19
C ALA A 243 6.69 -1.89 -15.61
N GLN A 244 6.78 -1.72 -14.29
CA GLN A 244 6.44 -0.47 -13.61
C GLN A 244 7.64 0.22 -12.96
N GLY A 245 8.78 -0.46 -12.77
CA GLY A 245 10.03 0.13 -12.29
C GLY A 245 10.83 0.84 -13.40
N TYR A 246 11.86 1.57 -13.01
CA TYR A 246 12.71 2.35 -13.90
C TYR A 246 13.48 1.50 -14.91
N ALA A 247 14.10 0.42 -14.47
CA ALA A 247 14.89 -0.50 -15.29
C ALA A 247 14.72 -1.94 -14.79
N HIS A 248 15.17 -2.94 -15.59
CA HIS A 248 15.02 -4.35 -15.20
C HIS A 248 15.75 -4.67 -13.90
N GLU A 249 16.86 -4.01 -13.66
CA GLU A 249 17.67 -4.18 -12.45
C GLU A 249 17.38 -3.12 -11.38
N SER A 250 16.42 -2.20 -11.58
CA SER A 250 16.06 -1.20 -10.59
C SER A 250 15.15 -1.76 -9.49
N GLU A 251 14.93 -0.94 -8.49
CA GLU A 251 14.23 -1.29 -7.27
C GLU A 251 12.93 -0.47 -7.16
N TRP A 252 11.88 -0.96 -7.83
CA TRP A 252 10.58 -0.33 -7.82
C TRP A 252 9.98 -0.29 -6.40
N ALA A 253 9.77 0.92 -5.87
CA ALA A 253 9.43 1.11 -4.45
C ALA A 253 8.15 0.38 -4.04
N ARG A 254 7.06 0.48 -4.80
CA ARG A 254 5.80 -0.20 -4.46
C ARG A 254 5.91 -1.72 -4.57
N GLY A 255 6.71 -2.24 -5.51
CA GLY A 255 6.99 -3.67 -5.60
C GLY A 255 7.68 -4.20 -4.34
N GLN A 256 8.62 -3.44 -3.80
CA GLN A 256 9.30 -3.78 -2.56
C GLN A 256 8.30 -3.83 -1.38
N THR A 257 7.35 -2.90 -1.34
CA THR A 257 6.32 -2.89 -0.28
C THR A 257 5.32 -4.04 -0.40
N TRP A 258 4.99 -4.48 -1.62
CA TRP A 258 4.16 -5.67 -1.83
C TRP A 258 4.83 -6.92 -1.27
N GLY A 259 6.15 -7.04 -1.47
CA GLY A 259 6.94 -8.11 -0.86
C GLY A 259 6.88 -8.08 0.66
N LEU A 260 7.11 -6.92 1.28
CA LEU A 260 7.05 -6.74 2.74
C LEU A 260 5.69 -7.15 3.30
N TYR A 261 4.61 -6.59 2.75
CA TYR A 261 3.25 -6.86 3.21
C TYR A 261 2.91 -8.35 3.03
N GLY A 262 3.19 -8.91 1.85
CA GLY A 262 2.89 -10.30 1.52
C GLY A 262 3.61 -11.30 2.41
N TYR A 263 4.91 -11.13 2.71
CA TYR A 263 5.62 -12.04 3.63
C TYR A 263 5.21 -11.88 5.08
N THR A 264 4.81 -10.69 5.51
CA THR A 264 4.20 -10.48 6.83
C THR A 264 2.91 -11.28 6.96
N ILE A 265 2.06 -11.26 5.92
CA ILE A 265 0.84 -12.09 5.83
C ILE A 265 1.18 -13.58 5.85
N CYS A 266 2.13 -14.03 5.04
CA CYS A 266 2.52 -15.43 5.01
C CYS A 266 2.93 -15.93 6.40
N TYR A 267 3.68 -15.13 7.16
CA TYR A 267 4.02 -15.48 8.54
C TYR A 267 2.80 -15.47 9.46
N ARG A 268 1.87 -14.51 9.31
CA ARG A 268 0.62 -14.47 10.11
C ARG A 268 -0.10 -15.80 10.10
N TYR A 269 -0.25 -16.40 8.92
CA TYR A 269 -1.04 -17.63 8.74
C TYR A 269 -0.24 -18.91 8.98
N THR A 270 0.99 -18.99 8.53
CA THR A 270 1.78 -20.23 8.56
C THR A 270 2.65 -20.39 9.80
N LYS A 271 3.05 -19.28 10.43
CA LYS A 271 4.09 -19.23 11.49
C LYS A 271 5.45 -19.80 11.05
N ASP A 272 5.68 -19.96 9.75
CA ASP A 272 6.98 -20.38 9.24
C ASP A 272 7.99 -19.24 9.33
N ILE A 273 9.03 -19.45 10.11
CA ILE A 273 10.06 -18.45 10.42
C ILE A 273 10.78 -17.89 9.16
N LYS A 274 10.80 -18.65 8.07
CA LYS A 274 11.41 -18.20 6.80
C LYS A 274 10.73 -16.94 6.26
N TYR A 275 9.40 -16.84 6.41
CA TYR A 275 8.62 -15.69 5.96
C TYR A 275 8.81 -14.47 6.88
N LEU A 276 8.89 -14.68 8.20
CA LEU A 276 9.23 -13.60 9.13
C LEU A 276 10.60 -13.02 8.80
N LYS A 277 11.62 -13.88 8.65
CA LYS A 277 12.97 -13.43 8.29
C LYS A 277 13.02 -12.70 6.95
N GLN A 278 12.21 -13.11 5.97
CA GLN A 278 12.15 -12.39 4.70
C GLN A 278 11.46 -11.03 4.86
N ALA A 279 10.34 -10.95 5.59
CA ALA A 279 9.67 -9.67 5.88
C ALA A 279 10.62 -8.71 6.61
N GLU A 280 11.35 -9.17 7.63
CA GLU A 280 12.34 -8.38 8.36
C GLU A 280 13.46 -7.84 7.44
N LYS A 281 13.99 -8.68 6.55
CA LYS A 281 15.02 -8.25 5.59
C LYS A 281 14.51 -7.18 4.63
N ILE A 282 13.26 -7.34 4.14
CA ILE A 282 12.66 -6.35 3.25
C ILE A 282 12.37 -5.04 4.01
N ALA A 283 11.89 -5.13 5.25
CA ALA A 283 11.68 -3.96 6.09
C ALA A 283 13.00 -3.20 6.32
N ASP A 284 14.05 -3.91 6.70
CA ASP A 284 15.39 -3.33 6.89
C ASP A 284 15.93 -2.68 5.61
N PHE A 285 15.73 -3.32 4.45
CA PHE A 285 16.08 -2.76 3.15
C PHE A 285 15.36 -1.43 2.91
N ILE A 286 14.04 -1.38 3.06
CA ILE A 286 13.24 -0.17 2.85
C ILE A 286 13.68 0.96 3.80
N ILE A 287 13.83 0.65 5.09
CA ILE A 287 14.13 1.65 6.13
C ILE A 287 15.53 2.23 5.97
N ASN A 288 16.51 1.39 5.59
CA ASN A 288 17.93 1.77 5.55
C ASN A 288 18.43 2.07 4.13
N HIS A 289 17.56 2.08 3.11
CA HIS A 289 18.00 2.32 1.75
C HIS A 289 18.63 3.72 1.60
N PRO A 290 19.80 3.86 0.93
CA PRO A 290 20.50 5.16 0.82
C PRO A 290 19.65 6.26 0.18
N SER A 291 18.74 5.91 -0.72
CA SER A 291 17.87 6.86 -1.42
C SER A 291 16.58 7.17 -0.63
N ILE A 292 16.33 6.52 0.52
CA ILE A 292 15.12 6.82 1.30
C ILE A 292 15.22 8.23 1.91
N PRO A 293 14.27 9.12 1.66
CA PRO A 293 14.29 10.45 2.24
C PRO A 293 14.03 10.44 3.76
N SER A 294 14.42 11.51 4.43
CA SER A 294 14.24 11.64 5.89
C SER A 294 12.79 11.57 6.36
N ASP A 295 11.83 11.91 5.47
CA ASP A 295 10.41 11.79 5.73
C ASP A 295 9.85 10.36 5.52
N ARG A 296 10.69 9.42 5.13
CA ARG A 296 10.35 8.00 4.90
C ARG A 296 9.33 7.75 3.78
N ILE A 297 9.00 8.76 2.98
CA ILE A 297 8.15 8.57 1.81
C ILE A 297 9.07 8.33 0.61
N PRO A 298 9.09 7.12 0.00
CA PRO A 298 10.04 6.79 -1.04
C PRO A 298 9.79 7.57 -2.32
N TYR A 299 10.81 7.65 -3.17
CA TYR A 299 10.62 7.91 -4.59
C TYR A 299 9.92 6.70 -5.22
N TRP A 300 9.34 6.89 -6.42
CA TRP A 300 8.63 5.82 -7.12
C TRP A 300 9.51 4.58 -7.43
N ASP A 301 10.82 4.79 -7.55
CA ASP A 301 11.85 3.77 -7.70
C ASP A 301 13.10 4.26 -6.96
N TYR A 302 13.78 3.38 -6.24
CA TYR A 302 14.96 3.75 -5.44
C TYR A 302 16.17 4.11 -6.30
N ASP A 303 16.20 3.64 -7.56
CA ASP A 303 17.22 3.94 -8.58
C ASP A 303 16.75 4.99 -9.59
N ALA A 304 15.67 5.69 -9.33
CA ALA A 304 15.17 6.70 -10.23
C ALA A 304 16.25 7.76 -10.55
N PRO A 305 16.45 8.12 -11.86
CA PRO A 305 17.68 8.76 -12.31
C PRO A 305 17.84 10.23 -11.90
N LYS A 306 16.77 10.87 -11.42
CA LYS A 306 16.77 12.29 -11.06
C LYS A 306 16.57 12.53 -9.57
N ILE A 307 16.78 11.53 -8.72
CA ILE A 307 16.76 11.74 -7.26
C ILE A 307 17.74 12.88 -6.91
N PRO A 308 17.35 13.89 -6.11
CA PRO A 308 16.12 14.00 -5.29
C PRO A 308 14.89 14.65 -5.99
N ASN A 309 14.90 14.86 -7.30
CA ASN A 309 13.84 15.56 -8.05
C ASN A 309 12.90 14.58 -8.78
N GLU A 310 12.67 13.41 -8.18
CA GLU A 310 11.74 12.40 -8.68
C GLU A 310 10.39 12.45 -7.93
N PRO A 311 9.30 12.00 -8.56
CA PRO A 311 8.01 11.86 -7.87
C PRO A 311 8.12 10.93 -6.64
N ARG A 312 7.38 11.30 -5.59
CA ARG A 312 7.21 10.48 -4.39
C ARG A 312 6.06 9.50 -4.57
N ASP A 313 6.13 8.37 -3.91
CA ASP A 313 5.02 7.42 -3.90
C ASP A 313 4.45 7.24 -2.48
N ALA A 314 3.43 8.07 -2.17
CA ALA A 314 2.72 7.99 -0.90
C ALA A 314 1.99 6.64 -0.74
N SER A 315 1.61 5.97 -1.84
CA SER A 315 1.01 4.65 -1.78
C SER A 315 1.97 3.59 -1.24
N ALA A 316 3.22 3.59 -1.72
CA ALA A 316 4.26 2.70 -1.21
C ALA A 316 4.53 2.94 0.28
N ALA A 317 4.56 4.19 0.72
CA ALA A 317 4.71 4.53 2.13
C ALA A 317 3.55 4.04 2.99
N ALA A 318 2.30 4.21 2.53
CA ALA A 318 1.11 3.76 3.27
C ALA A 318 1.08 2.24 3.42
N ILE A 319 1.41 1.49 2.37
CA ILE A 319 1.53 0.02 2.39
C ILE A 319 2.64 -0.41 3.36
N THR A 320 3.80 0.25 3.30
CA THR A 320 4.92 0.00 4.21
C THR A 320 4.50 0.20 5.66
N ALA A 321 3.86 1.33 5.99
CA ALA A 321 3.41 1.60 7.35
C ALA A 321 2.43 0.54 7.86
N SER A 322 1.46 0.14 7.03
CA SER A 322 0.50 -0.91 7.39
C SER A 322 1.18 -2.25 7.67
N ALA A 323 2.14 -2.65 6.82
CA ALA A 323 2.89 -3.88 6.99
C ALA A 323 3.78 -3.85 8.23
N LEU A 324 4.48 -2.74 8.49
CA LEU A 324 5.38 -2.59 9.65
C LEU A 324 4.64 -2.66 10.99
N ILE A 325 3.43 -2.08 11.08
CA ILE A 325 2.61 -2.17 12.30
C ILE A 325 2.30 -3.61 12.65
N GLU A 326 2.03 -4.43 11.65
CA GLU A 326 1.76 -5.85 11.89
C GLU A 326 3.04 -6.64 12.18
N LEU A 327 4.12 -6.37 11.41
CA LEU A 327 5.41 -7.04 11.56
C LEU A 327 6.01 -6.83 12.95
N ASP A 328 5.83 -5.65 13.53
CA ASP A 328 6.27 -5.30 14.88
C ASP A 328 5.75 -6.29 15.93
N GLY A 329 4.51 -6.73 15.80
CA GLY A 329 3.91 -7.73 16.69
C GLY A 329 4.53 -9.15 16.59
N TYR A 330 5.46 -9.36 15.66
CA TYR A 330 6.12 -10.65 15.43
C TYR A 330 7.64 -10.60 15.57
N SER A 331 8.23 -9.41 15.55
CA SER A 331 9.68 -9.18 15.54
C SER A 331 10.15 -8.58 16.87
N ASP A 332 11.42 -8.83 17.20
CA ASP A 332 12.09 -8.16 18.32
C ASP A 332 12.63 -6.77 17.96
N LYS A 333 12.46 -6.32 16.71
CA LYS A 333 12.87 -5.00 16.22
C LYS A 333 11.72 -3.99 16.36
N ASP A 334 12.07 -2.71 16.60
CA ASP A 334 11.10 -1.61 16.69
C ASP A 334 10.67 -1.12 15.31
N TYR A 335 9.77 -1.84 14.66
CA TYR A 335 9.15 -1.41 13.40
C TYR A 335 7.96 -0.45 13.63
N LEU A 336 7.38 -0.46 14.82
CA LEU A 336 6.25 0.41 15.16
C LEU A 336 6.64 1.88 15.15
N SER A 337 7.83 2.22 15.65
CA SER A 337 8.34 3.60 15.63
C SER A 337 8.52 4.11 14.20
N GLU A 338 9.06 3.29 13.29
CA GLU A 338 9.19 3.65 11.87
C GLU A 338 7.81 3.80 11.19
N ALA A 339 6.87 2.91 11.46
CA ALA A 339 5.51 3.02 10.96
C ALA A 339 4.82 4.32 11.43
N LYS A 340 4.97 4.67 12.71
CA LYS A 340 4.45 5.92 13.27
C LYS A 340 5.10 7.15 12.62
N LEU A 341 6.41 7.11 12.32
CA LEU A 341 7.12 8.18 11.60
C LEU A 341 6.56 8.35 10.19
N ILE A 342 6.41 7.26 9.44
CA ILE A 342 5.81 7.27 8.09
C ILE A 342 4.41 7.89 8.14
N LEU A 343 3.54 7.42 9.05
CA LEU A 343 2.16 7.92 9.17
C LEU A 343 2.11 9.37 9.63
N SER A 344 3.05 9.82 10.47
CA SER A 344 3.16 11.22 10.85
C SER A 344 3.49 12.10 9.64
N ASN A 345 4.40 11.67 8.79
CA ASN A 345 4.78 12.39 7.58
C ASN A 345 3.68 12.36 6.51
N LEU A 346 3.03 11.22 6.28
CA LEU A 346 1.85 11.11 5.41
C LEU A 346 0.70 12.01 5.89
N SER A 347 0.58 12.24 7.20
CA SER A 347 -0.43 13.11 7.80
C SER A 347 -0.03 14.60 7.83
N SER A 348 1.12 14.97 7.26
CA SER A 348 1.54 16.36 7.13
C SER A 348 0.88 17.03 5.93
N ALA A 349 0.82 18.36 5.93
CA ALA A 349 0.30 19.17 4.81
C ALA A 349 1.06 18.94 3.47
N LYS A 350 2.18 18.23 3.48
CA LYS A 350 2.93 17.86 2.27
C LYS A 350 2.25 16.70 1.53
N TYR A 351 1.62 15.78 2.25
CA TYR A 351 1.05 14.55 1.67
C TYR A 351 -0.44 14.38 1.96
N LEU A 352 -0.95 14.99 3.03
CA LEU A 352 -2.37 14.98 3.38
C LEU A 352 -3.06 16.17 2.73
N ALA A 353 -4.11 15.94 1.96
CA ALA A 353 -4.90 16.99 1.35
C ALA A 353 -5.55 17.91 2.41
N ALA A 354 -5.80 19.17 2.09
CA ALA A 354 -6.73 19.97 2.86
C ALA A 354 -8.17 19.46 2.68
N GLU A 355 -9.03 19.71 3.66
CA GLU A 355 -10.44 19.29 3.58
C GLU A 355 -11.13 19.86 2.34
N GLY A 356 -11.74 18.98 1.55
CA GLY A 356 -12.43 19.34 0.30
C GLY A 356 -11.51 19.48 -0.93
N GLU A 357 -10.20 19.54 -0.75
CA GLU A 357 -9.21 19.62 -1.83
C GLU A 357 -8.86 18.22 -2.39
N ASN A 358 -7.93 18.17 -3.35
CA ASN A 358 -7.43 16.94 -3.97
C ASN A 358 -8.55 16.02 -4.50
N HIS A 359 -9.59 16.61 -5.08
CA HIS A 359 -10.80 15.89 -5.52
C HIS A 359 -11.46 15.04 -4.43
N ASN A 360 -11.12 15.27 -3.16
CA ASN A 360 -11.55 14.59 -1.94
C ASN A 360 -10.87 13.23 -1.70
N PHE A 361 -9.79 12.91 -2.38
CA PHE A 361 -8.88 11.85 -1.94
C PHE A 361 -8.08 12.33 -0.72
N ILE A 362 -7.68 11.39 0.13
CA ILE A 362 -6.99 11.67 1.39
C ILE A 362 -5.53 12.06 1.15
N LEU A 363 -4.80 11.21 0.41
CA LEU A 363 -3.37 11.38 0.16
C LEU A 363 -3.09 11.97 -1.22
N MET A 364 -2.06 12.79 -1.28
CA MET A 364 -1.45 13.34 -2.50
C MET A 364 -0.16 12.58 -2.83
N HIS A 365 0.39 12.83 -4.02
CA HIS A 365 1.76 12.44 -4.39
C HIS A 365 2.00 10.93 -4.43
N SER A 366 1.18 10.21 -5.15
CA SER A 366 1.39 8.80 -5.46
C SER A 366 1.73 8.58 -6.93
N VAL A 367 2.31 7.43 -7.26
CA VAL A 367 2.68 7.04 -8.63
C VAL A 367 2.11 5.69 -9.00
N GLY A 368 1.29 5.62 -10.05
CA GLY A 368 0.83 4.37 -10.64
C GLY A 368 1.93 3.69 -11.44
N SER A 369 2.32 4.28 -12.60
CA SER A 369 3.38 3.71 -13.44
C SER A 369 4.00 4.76 -14.38
N ILE A 370 5.21 5.20 -14.09
CA ILE A 370 5.95 6.13 -14.95
C ILE A 370 6.29 5.52 -16.32
N PRO A 371 6.74 4.24 -16.43
CA PRO A 371 7.00 3.66 -17.74
C PRO A 371 5.79 3.60 -18.68
N HIS A 372 4.58 3.62 -18.12
CA HIS A 372 3.34 3.64 -18.90
C HIS A 372 2.73 5.05 -19.02
N ASN A 373 3.42 6.08 -18.55
CA ASN A 373 2.92 7.48 -18.45
C ASN A 373 1.51 7.54 -17.83
N ASN A 374 1.33 6.85 -16.72
CA ASN A 374 0.03 6.68 -16.09
C ASN A 374 0.08 6.96 -14.59
N GLU A 375 -0.82 7.82 -14.11
CA GLU A 375 -1.01 8.11 -12.68
C GLU A 375 0.30 8.60 -12.01
N ILE A 376 0.87 9.71 -12.54
CA ILE A 376 2.12 10.28 -12.04
C ILE A 376 1.81 11.48 -11.15
N ASP A 377 2.27 11.45 -9.90
CA ASP A 377 2.09 12.51 -8.90
C ASP A 377 0.61 12.89 -8.67
N VAL A 378 -0.23 11.88 -8.49
CA VAL A 378 -1.69 12.00 -8.33
C VAL A 378 -2.17 11.26 -7.07
N PRO A 379 -3.40 11.54 -6.58
CA PRO A 379 -4.03 10.70 -5.57
C PRO A 379 -4.39 9.33 -6.14
N LEU A 380 -4.32 8.29 -5.31
CA LEU A 380 -4.71 6.94 -5.68
C LEU A 380 -5.60 6.32 -4.60
N ASN A 381 -6.70 5.67 -5.01
CA ASN A 381 -7.65 5.10 -4.06
C ASN A 381 -7.04 4.00 -3.17
N TYR A 382 -6.01 3.29 -3.65
CA TYR A 382 -5.30 2.31 -2.83
C TYR A 382 -4.29 2.96 -1.86
N ALA A 383 -3.77 4.15 -2.15
CA ALA A 383 -3.01 4.92 -1.18
C ALA A 383 -3.88 5.29 0.03
N ASP A 384 -5.09 5.78 -0.23
CA ASP A 384 -6.08 6.09 0.80
C ASP A 384 -6.48 4.85 1.61
N TYR A 385 -6.71 3.72 0.93
CA TYR A 385 -7.06 2.46 1.59
C TYR A 385 -5.99 2.01 2.58
N TYR A 386 -4.73 1.90 2.15
CA TYR A 386 -3.66 1.44 3.03
C TYR A 386 -3.30 2.46 4.12
N TYR A 387 -3.48 3.75 3.86
CA TYR A 387 -3.36 4.77 4.91
C TYR A 387 -4.41 4.59 6.00
N VAL A 388 -5.68 4.43 5.63
CA VAL A 388 -6.78 4.20 6.59
C VAL A 388 -6.60 2.84 7.29
N GLU A 389 -6.19 1.80 6.58
CA GLU A 389 -5.86 0.50 7.18
C GLU A 389 -4.77 0.63 8.25
N ALA A 390 -3.67 1.33 7.94
CA ALA A 390 -2.58 1.55 8.89
C ALA A 390 -3.03 2.32 10.14
N LEU A 391 -3.83 3.37 9.96
CA LEU A 391 -4.44 4.09 11.09
C LEU A 391 -5.35 3.18 11.93
N MET A 392 -6.16 2.33 11.29
CA MET A 392 -7.04 1.38 11.99
C MET A 392 -6.24 0.29 12.73
N ARG A 393 -5.12 -0.18 12.17
CA ARG A 393 -4.21 -1.11 12.86
C ARG A 393 -3.66 -0.47 14.14
N LEU A 394 -3.19 0.78 14.10
CA LEU A 394 -2.76 1.51 15.30
C LEU A 394 -3.91 1.72 16.29
N TYR A 395 -5.07 2.13 15.82
CA TYR A 395 -6.25 2.33 16.66
C TYR A 395 -6.64 1.06 17.43
N ASN A 396 -6.56 -0.09 16.76
CA ASN A 396 -6.86 -1.37 17.38
C ASN A 396 -5.76 -1.82 18.37
N LEU A 397 -4.49 -1.47 18.15
CA LEU A 397 -3.40 -1.70 19.12
C LEU A 397 -3.60 -0.85 20.37
N ASP A 398 -3.79 0.46 20.24
CA ASP A 398 -4.00 1.39 21.36
C ASP A 398 -5.20 0.96 22.22
N ASN A 399 -6.31 0.51 21.60
CA ASN A 399 -7.49 0.03 22.33
C ASN A 399 -7.23 -1.29 23.08
N LYS A 400 -6.43 -2.21 22.53
CA LYS A 400 -6.06 -3.45 23.22
C LYS A 400 -5.20 -3.16 24.44
N GLU A 401 -4.22 -2.27 24.32
CA GLU A 401 -3.36 -1.85 25.45
C GLU A 401 -4.18 -1.19 26.56
N GLN A 402 -5.07 -0.24 26.20
CA GLN A 402 -5.93 0.41 27.21
C GLN A 402 -6.86 -0.57 27.93
N ASN A 403 -7.38 -1.59 27.23
CA ASN A 403 -8.22 -2.61 27.85
C ASN A 403 -7.42 -3.59 28.73
N SER A 404 -6.17 -3.88 28.38
CA SER A 404 -5.29 -4.72 29.21
C SER A 404 -4.85 -4.04 30.52
N LEU A 405 -4.79 -2.69 30.53
CA LEU A 405 -4.45 -1.91 31.73
C LEU A 405 -5.64 -1.70 32.68
N LYS A 406 -6.86 -1.99 32.25
CA LYS A 406 -8.10 -1.84 33.04
C LYS A 406 -8.54 -3.15 33.73
N ASN A 407 -7.95 -4.27 33.35
CA ASN A 407 -8.19 -5.61 33.91
C ASN A 407 -7.03 -6.02 34.81
#